data_14762ec11903b70205e840b552423acf
#
_entry.id   14762ec11903b70205e840b552423acf
#
_cell.length_a   1.000
_cell.length_b   1.000
_cell.length_c   1.000
_cell.angle_alpha   90.00
_cell.angle_beta   90.00
_cell.angle_gamma   90.00
#
_symmetry.space_group_name_H-M   'P 1'
#
loop_
_entity.id
_entity.type
_entity.pdbx_description
1 polymer ?
#
loop_
_entity_poly.entity_id
_entity_poly.type
_entity_poly.pdbx_seq_one_letter_code
_entity_poly.pdbx_strand_id
1 'polypeptide(L)'
;LGISHIISISGMHLALVYSILRKVFGVKLSLIIAFIYVLFTGAPASAIRAYIMILILNLGIVFKRNYSPLAAISLAGIILLLIKPYEIYDLGFIFSFLATLGIILFNKKLNKRLYKLPNSLRNTVAISISAQIFTFPIILLYFNEISLNFLIGNIIVIPFINILVIMGNFLIFLEPIKVIFNFCLYICHYIIKYIDIIMYKLDAISFELVYFHYSIAYFYIGLLISYYFYKREFKVFIYYPLVIFIYVSLLIYSPLPKIRYYYDGALLISYKGENIIVQTSEKVNEEKLKKITISNKIVKDLNKINIGNKIMLYKEKDNYI
;
A
#
# COMPACT_ATOMS: atom_id res chain seq x y z
N LEU A 1 4.85 -8.25 -8.72
CA LEU A 1 4.10 -7.25 -9.51
C LEU A 1 3.37 -6.19 -8.65
N GLY A 2 3.32 -6.30 -7.31
CA GLY A 2 2.67 -5.33 -6.41
C GLY A 2 1.14 -5.26 -6.49
N ILE A 3 0.49 -6.29 -7.03
CA ILE A 3 -0.97 -6.36 -7.24
C ILE A 3 -1.69 -7.40 -6.36
N SER A 4 -1.01 -8.00 -5.38
CA SER A 4 -1.58 -8.99 -4.46
C SER A 4 -2.83 -8.49 -3.72
N HIS A 5 -2.90 -7.19 -3.45
CA HIS A 5 -4.04 -6.55 -2.81
C HIS A 5 -5.33 -6.56 -3.65
N ILE A 6 -5.24 -6.84 -4.96
CA ILE A 6 -6.38 -6.86 -5.87
C ILE A 6 -7.09 -8.22 -5.81
N ILE A 7 -6.37 -9.30 -5.48
CA ILE A 7 -6.89 -10.67 -5.45
C ILE A 7 -7.77 -10.91 -4.21
N SER A 8 -7.44 -10.26 -3.09
CA SER A 8 -8.27 -10.35 -1.88
C SER A 8 -9.56 -9.52 -2.02
N ILE A 9 -10.63 -9.92 -1.32
CA ILE A 9 -11.86 -9.12 -1.26
C ILE A 9 -11.52 -7.76 -0.67
N SER A 10 -11.47 -6.76 -1.53
CA SER A 10 -11.03 -5.40 -1.20
C SER A 10 -12.19 -4.41 -1.17
N GLY A 11 -11.94 -3.26 -0.57
CA GLY A 11 -12.90 -2.15 -0.61
C GLY A 11 -13.28 -1.70 -2.02
N MET A 12 -12.41 -1.95 -3.01
CA MET A 12 -12.70 -1.66 -4.42
C MET A 12 -13.86 -2.52 -4.95
N HIS A 13 -13.89 -3.82 -4.61
CA HIS A 13 -14.96 -4.72 -5.01
C HIS A 13 -16.31 -4.27 -4.45
N LEU A 14 -16.35 -3.93 -3.16
CA LEU A 14 -17.57 -3.40 -2.54
C LEU A 14 -18.00 -2.06 -3.17
N ALA A 15 -17.06 -1.15 -3.44
CA ALA A 15 -17.37 0.13 -4.08
C ALA A 15 -17.96 -0.06 -5.49
N LEU A 16 -17.44 -1.04 -6.25
CA LEU A 16 -17.94 -1.39 -7.57
C LEU A 16 -19.37 -1.93 -7.48
N VAL A 17 -19.60 -2.92 -6.63
CA VAL A 17 -20.96 -3.51 -6.40
C VAL A 17 -21.93 -2.42 -5.95
N TYR A 18 -21.54 -1.61 -4.96
CA TYR A 18 -22.35 -0.50 -4.49
C TYR A 18 -22.67 0.51 -5.60
N SER A 19 -21.71 0.83 -6.47
CA SER A 19 -21.93 1.79 -7.57
C SER A 19 -22.98 1.32 -8.57
N ILE A 20 -23.03 0.02 -8.84
CA ILE A 20 -24.04 -0.60 -9.71
C ILE A 20 -25.40 -0.61 -9.00
N LEU A 21 -25.45 -1.08 -7.77
CA LEU A 21 -26.68 -1.12 -6.98
C LEU A 21 -27.31 0.27 -6.83
N ARG A 22 -26.47 1.29 -6.61
CA ARG A 22 -26.93 2.68 -6.49
C ARG A 22 -27.62 3.21 -7.74
N LYS A 23 -27.15 2.83 -8.93
CA LYS A 23 -27.76 3.21 -10.21
C LYS A 23 -29.13 2.60 -10.40
N VAL A 24 -29.32 1.37 -9.90
CA VAL A 24 -30.57 0.59 -10.07
C VAL A 24 -31.58 0.90 -8.95
N PHE A 25 -31.14 0.89 -7.68
CA PHE A 25 -32.01 0.91 -6.51
C PHE A 25 -31.96 2.23 -5.71
N GLY A 26 -31.14 3.20 -6.17
CA GLY A 26 -30.93 4.46 -5.44
C GLY A 26 -30.07 4.27 -4.18
N VAL A 27 -29.89 5.38 -3.43
CA VAL A 27 -28.90 5.42 -2.33
C VAL A 27 -29.30 4.55 -1.14
N LYS A 28 -30.54 4.67 -0.67
CA LYS A 28 -30.98 4.03 0.59
C LYS A 28 -30.96 2.50 0.48
N LEU A 29 -31.58 1.95 -0.55
CA LEU A 29 -31.70 0.48 -0.72
C LEU A 29 -30.33 -0.12 -1.03
N SER A 30 -29.49 0.55 -1.82
CA SER A 30 -28.14 0.07 -2.12
C SER A 30 -27.23 -0.01 -0.90
N LEU A 31 -27.40 0.86 0.10
CA LEU A 31 -26.66 0.76 1.36
C LEU A 31 -27.06 -0.50 2.15
N ILE A 32 -28.35 -0.82 2.19
CA ILE A 32 -28.84 -2.03 2.87
C ILE A 32 -28.29 -3.28 2.17
N ILE A 33 -28.39 -3.34 0.84
CA ILE A 33 -27.91 -4.48 0.06
C ILE A 33 -26.38 -4.61 0.20
N ALA A 34 -25.64 -3.51 0.18
CA ALA A 34 -24.19 -3.52 0.39
C ALA A 34 -23.79 -4.02 1.80
N PHE A 35 -24.59 -3.72 2.83
CA PHE A 35 -24.39 -4.27 4.18
C PHE A 35 -24.58 -5.79 4.20
N ILE A 36 -25.68 -6.27 3.62
CA ILE A 36 -25.95 -7.70 3.48
C ILE A 36 -24.81 -8.37 2.72
N TYR A 37 -24.34 -7.77 1.62
CA TYR A 37 -23.21 -8.28 0.85
C TYR A 37 -21.94 -8.43 1.69
N VAL A 38 -21.60 -7.44 2.53
CA VAL A 38 -20.45 -7.53 3.44
C VAL A 38 -20.59 -8.70 4.40
N LEU A 39 -21.79 -8.95 4.95
CA LEU A 39 -22.04 -10.09 5.83
C LEU A 39 -21.86 -11.42 5.10
N PHE A 40 -22.42 -11.56 3.88
CA PHE A 40 -22.27 -12.76 3.06
C PHE A 40 -20.83 -13.06 2.65
N THR A 41 -19.98 -12.03 2.51
CA THR A 41 -18.56 -12.21 2.18
C THR A 41 -17.69 -12.57 3.41
N GLY A 42 -18.31 -12.80 4.58
CA GLY A 42 -17.61 -13.13 5.82
C GLY A 42 -17.05 -11.92 6.56
N ALA A 43 -17.54 -10.71 6.22
CA ALA A 43 -17.18 -9.44 6.88
C ALA A 43 -15.65 -9.19 7.04
N PRO A 44 -14.84 -9.34 5.98
CA PRO A 44 -13.41 -9.07 6.09
C PRO A 44 -13.18 -7.60 6.46
N ALA A 45 -12.14 -7.32 7.25
CA ALA A 45 -11.84 -5.99 7.77
C ALA A 45 -11.78 -4.91 6.67
N SER A 46 -11.24 -5.25 5.49
CA SER A 46 -11.18 -4.36 4.33
C SER A 46 -12.58 -3.97 3.80
N ALA A 47 -13.53 -4.92 3.76
CA ALA A 47 -14.89 -4.66 3.30
C ALA A 47 -15.68 -3.86 4.34
N ILE A 48 -15.52 -4.15 5.64
CA ILE A 48 -16.14 -3.37 6.73
C ILE A 48 -15.70 -1.91 6.66
N ARG A 49 -14.40 -1.65 6.54
CA ARG A 49 -13.87 -0.28 6.42
C ARG A 49 -14.46 0.45 5.21
N ALA A 50 -14.48 -0.22 4.05
CA ALA A 50 -15.04 0.36 2.83
C ALA A 50 -16.55 0.63 2.98
N TYR A 51 -17.29 -0.28 3.61
CA TYR A 51 -18.72 -0.09 3.86
C TYR A 51 -18.98 1.13 4.76
N ILE A 52 -18.26 1.26 5.87
CA ILE A 52 -18.40 2.41 6.78
C ILE A 52 -18.07 3.72 6.05
N MET A 53 -17.02 3.76 5.25
CA MET A 53 -16.70 4.92 4.43
C MET A 53 -17.84 5.26 3.45
N ILE A 54 -18.35 4.26 2.72
CA ILE A 54 -19.47 4.43 1.77
C ILE A 54 -20.73 4.89 2.51
N LEU A 55 -21.04 4.31 3.66
CA LEU A 55 -22.20 4.66 4.48
C LEU A 55 -22.14 6.13 4.89
N ILE A 56 -21.04 6.56 5.50
CA ILE A 56 -20.88 7.93 5.99
C ILE A 56 -20.92 8.93 4.84
N LEU A 57 -20.25 8.61 3.73
CA LEU A 57 -20.26 9.42 2.52
C LEU A 57 -21.70 9.64 2.00
N ASN A 58 -22.53 8.61 2.02
CA ASN A 58 -23.88 8.69 1.47
C ASN A 58 -24.93 9.21 2.48
N LEU A 59 -24.70 9.07 3.78
CA LEU A 59 -25.54 9.69 4.82
C LEU A 59 -25.55 11.22 4.66
N GLY A 60 -24.41 11.84 4.33
CA GLY A 60 -24.36 13.28 4.02
C GLY A 60 -25.30 13.67 2.86
N ILE A 61 -25.41 12.82 1.84
CA ILE A 61 -26.34 13.04 0.71
C ILE A 61 -27.79 12.85 1.15
N VAL A 62 -28.08 11.80 1.93
CA VAL A 62 -29.44 11.52 2.43
C VAL A 62 -29.97 12.63 3.31
N PHE A 63 -29.12 13.19 4.16
CA PHE A 63 -29.48 14.29 5.05
C PHE A 63 -29.38 15.67 4.41
N LYS A 64 -29.13 15.76 3.09
CA LYS A 64 -29.02 17.02 2.34
C LYS A 64 -28.04 18.03 2.95
N ARG A 65 -26.99 17.55 3.61
CA ARG A 65 -25.95 18.41 4.21
C ARG A 65 -24.78 18.60 3.26
N ASN A 66 -24.05 19.70 3.44
CA ASN A 66 -22.83 19.96 2.69
C ASN A 66 -21.85 18.80 2.84
N TYR A 67 -21.51 18.21 1.70
CA TYR A 67 -20.75 17.00 1.58
C TYR A 67 -19.25 17.28 1.52
N SER A 68 -18.49 16.80 2.49
CA SER A 68 -17.03 16.82 2.49
C SER A 68 -16.48 15.40 2.57
N PRO A 69 -15.87 14.87 1.49
CA PRO A 69 -15.25 13.56 1.51
C PRO A 69 -14.18 13.42 2.61
N LEU A 70 -13.47 14.52 2.90
CA LEU A 70 -12.45 14.53 3.95
C LEU A 70 -13.06 14.34 5.34
N ALA A 71 -14.16 15.06 5.64
CA ALA A 71 -14.86 14.89 6.91
C ALA A 71 -15.43 13.47 7.05
N ALA A 72 -15.94 12.90 5.97
CA ALA A 72 -16.49 11.56 5.99
C ALA A 72 -15.43 10.48 6.27
N ILE A 73 -14.24 10.56 5.66
CA ILE A 73 -13.17 9.60 5.94
C ILE A 73 -12.64 9.77 7.36
N SER A 74 -12.54 11.00 7.88
CA SER A 74 -12.12 11.27 9.25
C SER A 74 -13.11 10.69 10.25
N LEU A 75 -14.41 10.88 10.03
CA LEU A 75 -15.45 10.32 10.89
C LEU A 75 -15.44 8.77 10.84
N ALA A 76 -15.27 8.18 9.65
CA ALA A 76 -15.13 6.73 9.52
C ALA A 76 -13.94 6.19 10.31
N GLY A 77 -12.80 6.89 10.27
CA GLY A 77 -11.61 6.53 11.04
C GLY A 77 -11.85 6.60 12.55
N ILE A 78 -12.49 7.67 13.03
CA ILE A 78 -12.82 7.82 14.44
C ILE A 78 -13.74 6.68 14.91
N ILE A 79 -14.81 6.39 14.16
CA ILE A 79 -15.76 5.33 14.52
C ILE A 79 -15.06 3.97 14.60
N LEU A 80 -14.24 3.63 13.60
CA LEU A 80 -13.53 2.36 13.59
C LEU A 80 -12.53 2.23 14.74
N LEU A 81 -11.78 3.30 15.04
CA LEU A 81 -10.83 3.30 16.15
C LEU A 81 -11.50 3.30 17.53
N LEU A 82 -12.72 3.83 17.66
CA LEU A 82 -13.51 3.70 18.88
C LEU A 82 -13.99 2.27 19.11
N ILE A 83 -14.34 1.54 18.02
CA ILE A 83 -14.77 0.14 18.11
C ILE A 83 -13.56 -0.79 18.34
N LYS A 84 -12.47 -0.56 17.60
CA LYS A 84 -11.25 -1.38 17.66
C LYS A 84 -9.99 -0.49 17.65
N PRO A 85 -9.53 -0.01 18.82
CA PRO A 85 -8.38 0.91 18.90
C PRO A 85 -7.08 0.34 18.31
N TYR A 86 -6.90 -0.97 18.38
CA TYR A 86 -5.69 -1.63 17.88
C TYR A 86 -5.58 -1.67 16.35
N GLU A 87 -6.65 -1.35 15.60
CA GLU A 87 -6.58 -1.27 14.14
C GLU A 87 -5.62 -0.19 13.63
N ILE A 88 -5.24 0.79 14.47
CA ILE A 88 -4.23 1.79 14.12
C ILE A 88 -2.86 1.18 13.78
N TYR A 89 -2.57 -0.01 14.31
CA TYR A 89 -1.33 -0.75 14.03
C TYR A 89 -1.50 -1.74 12.87
N ASP A 90 -2.72 -1.96 12.38
CA ASP A 90 -2.97 -2.81 11.21
C ASP A 90 -2.57 -2.09 9.92
N LEU A 91 -1.62 -2.68 9.18
CA LEU A 91 -1.17 -2.16 7.89
C LEU A 91 -2.33 -2.02 6.89
N GLY A 92 -3.28 -2.94 6.90
CA GLY A 92 -4.46 -2.87 6.04
C GLY A 92 -5.33 -1.65 6.35
N PHE A 93 -5.48 -1.29 7.64
CA PHE A 93 -6.16 -0.06 8.05
C PHE A 93 -5.40 1.16 7.54
N ILE A 94 -4.11 1.24 7.84
CA ILE A 94 -3.24 2.37 7.45
C ILE A 94 -3.28 2.57 5.93
N PHE A 95 -3.05 1.53 5.13
CA PHE A 95 -3.07 1.62 3.67
C PHE A 95 -4.44 2.03 3.11
N SER A 96 -5.53 1.49 3.65
CA SER A 96 -6.89 1.82 3.21
C SER A 96 -7.21 3.30 3.41
N PHE A 97 -6.90 3.85 4.59
CA PHE A 97 -7.16 5.26 4.90
C PHE A 97 -6.22 6.20 4.14
N LEU A 98 -4.92 5.90 4.08
CA LEU A 98 -3.95 6.73 3.37
C LEU A 98 -4.18 6.74 1.85
N ALA A 99 -4.52 5.59 1.25
CA ALA A 99 -4.87 5.53 -0.16
C ALA A 99 -6.11 6.37 -0.46
N THR A 100 -7.18 6.23 0.34
CA THR A 100 -8.41 7.01 0.15
C THR A 100 -8.17 8.50 0.34
N LEU A 101 -7.38 8.89 1.35
CA LEU A 101 -6.98 10.28 1.58
C LEU A 101 -6.21 10.85 0.37
N GLY A 102 -5.27 10.09 -0.16
CA GLY A 102 -4.52 10.47 -1.36
C GLY A 102 -5.44 10.69 -2.56
N ILE A 103 -6.38 9.78 -2.79
CA ILE A 103 -7.37 9.91 -3.87
C ILE A 103 -8.24 11.16 -3.69
N ILE A 104 -8.75 11.42 -2.49
CA ILE A 104 -9.58 12.60 -2.20
C ILE A 104 -8.81 13.89 -2.49
N LEU A 105 -7.55 13.97 -2.10
CA LEU A 105 -6.77 15.22 -2.19
C LEU A 105 -6.16 15.46 -3.58
N PHE A 106 -5.72 14.41 -4.27
CA PHE A 106 -4.89 14.54 -5.46
C PHE A 106 -5.54 14.08 -6.77
N ASN A 107 -6.51 13.17 -6.74
CA ASN A 107 -7.08 12.58 -7.97
C ASN A 107 -7.62 13.64 -8.94
N LYS A 108 -8.39 14.62 -8.45
CA LYS A 108 -8.94 15.69 -9.31
C LYS A 108 -7.84 16.51 -10.00
N LYS A 109 -6.74 16.79 -9.30
CA LYS A 109 -5.60 17.57 -9.82
C LYS A 109 -4.80 16.76 -10.84
N LEU A 110 -4.51 15.49 -10.53
CA LEU A 110 -3.80 14.60 -11.43
C LEU A 110 -4.61 14.30 -12.69
N ASN A 111 -5.91 14.07 -12.55
CA ASN A 111 -6.80 13.88 -13.68
C ASN A 111 -6.80 15.08 -14.65
N LYS A 112 -6.77 16.32 -14.12
CA LYS A 112 -6.63 17.52 -14.94
C LYS A 112 -5.27 17.62 -15.63
N ARG A 113 -4.18 17.24 -14.96
CA ARG A 113 -2.82 17.30 -15.55
C ARG A 113 -2.59 16.23 -16.63
N LEU A 114 -3.24 15.09 -16.49
CA LEU A 114 -3.13 13.98 -17.43
C LEU A 114 -4.11 14.05 -18.60
N TYR A 115 -4.56 15.27 -18.96
CA TYR A 115 -5.60 15.48 -19.98
C TYR A 115 -5.27 14.92 -21.38
N LYS A 116 -3.98 14.72 -21.68
CA LYS A 116 -3.52 14.14 -22.95
C LYS A 116 -3.81 12.64 -23.07
N LEU A 117 -4.07 11.94 -21.96
CA LEU A 117 -4.38 10.52 -21.96
C LEU A 117 -5.88 10.28 -22.26
N PRO A 118 -6.23 9.16 -22.92
CA PRO A 118 -7.63 8.72 -23.06
C PRO A 118 -8.31 8.61 -21.69
N ASN A 119 -9.62 8.95 -21.64
CA ASN A 119 -10.36 9.06 -20.38
C ASN A 119 -10.23 7.84 -19.45
N SER A 120 -10.29 6.64 -19.99
CA SER A 120 -10.18 5.39 -19.22
C SER A 120 -8.80 5.25 -18.57
N LEU A 121 -7.73 5.39 -19.35
CA LEU A 121 -6.35 5.32 -18.86
C LEU A 121 -6.05 6.45 -17.87
N ARG A 122 -6.49 7.66 -18.19
CA ARG A 122 -6.31 8.84 -17.34
C ARG A 122 -6.86 8.64 -15.95
N ASN A 123 -8.08 8.11 -15.83
CA ASN A 123 -8.73 7.87 -14.55
C ASN A 123 -7.97 6.81 -13.74
N THR A 124 -7.60 5.69 -14.36
CA THR A 124 -6.88 4.61 -13.69
C THR A 124 -5.51 5.06 -13.20
N VAL A 125 -4.75 5.76 -14.05
CA VAL A 125 -3.43 6.30 -13.70
C VAL A 125 -3.55 7.35 -12.59
N ALA A 126 -4.51 8.28 -12.71
CA ALA A 126 -4.71 9.33 -11.71
C ALA A 126 -5.06 8.75 -10.34
N ILE A 127 -5.94 7.74 -10.27
CA ILE A 127 -6.32 7.06 -9.03
C ILE A 127 -5.11 6.31 -8.45
N SER A 128 -4.39 5.52 -9.26
CA SER A 128 -3.23 4.74 -8.81
C SER A 128 -2.12 5.63 -8.24
N ILE A 129 -1.75 6.69 -8.94
CA ILE A 129 -0.72 7.63 -8.45
C ILE A 129 -1.21 8.37 -7.21
N SER A 130 -2.48 8.82 -7.18
CA SER A 130 -3.05 9.52 -6.02
C SER A 130 -3.01 8.66 -4.76
N ALA A 131 -3.38 7.39 -4.87
CA ALA A 131 -3.34 6.44 -3.76
C ALA A 131 -1.90 6.28 -3.25
N GLN A 132 -0.93 6.20 -4.17
CA GLN A 132 0.46 5.94 -3.84
C GLN A 132 1.15 7.10 -3.10
N ILE A 133 0.72 8.35 -3.29
CA ILE A 133 1.37 9.51 -2.67
C ILE A 133 1.50 9.36 -1.15
N PHE A 134 0.47 8.89 -0.46
CA PHE A 134 0.52 8.71 1.00
C PHE A 134 0.87 7.29 1.43
N THR A 135 0.64 6.28 0.59
CA THR A 135 1.01 4.91 0.93
C THR A 135 2.50 4.63 0.71
N PHE A 136 3.13 5.34 -0.21
CA PHE A 136 4.54 5.19 -0.56
C PHE A 136 5.49 5.22 0.66
N PRO A 137 5.47 6.24 1.55
CA PRO A 137 6.38 6.27 2.69
C PRO A 137 6.16 5.09 3.65
N ILE A 138 4.92 4.63 3.82
CA ILE A 138 4.61 3.49 4.68
C ILE A 138 5.13 2.19 4.05
N ILE A 139 4.99 2.02 2.73
CA ILE A 139 5.58 0.89 2.00
C ILE A 139 7.09 0.86 2.21
N LEU A 140 7.77 2.00 2.10
CA LEU A 140 9.21 2.09 2.33
C LEU A 140 9.62 1.75 3.77
N LEU A 141 8.83 2.18 4.77
CA LEU A 141 9.15 1.93 6.19
C LEU A 141 8.99 0.46 6.57
N TYR A 142 7.99 -0.24 6.02
CA TYR A 142 7.67 -1.62 6.40
C TYR A 142 8.30 -2.66 5.49
N PHE A 143 8.34 -2.40 4.18
CA PHE A 143 8.79 -3.39 3.20
C PHE A 143 10.18 -3.09 2.64
N ASN A 144 10.65 -1.83 2.71
CA ASN A 144 11.93 -1.37 2.14
C ASN A 144 12.08 -1.65 0.63
N GLU A 145 11.00 -2.00 -0.05
CA GLU A 145 10.99 -2.37 -1.47
C GLU A 145 9.76 -1.82 -2.18
N ILE A 146 9.92 -1.49 -3.45
CA ILE A 146 8.82 -1.04 -4.29
C ILE A 146 8.91 -1.75 -5.64
N SER A 147 7.76 -2.24 -6.09
CA SER A 147 7.59 -2.68 -7.46
C SER A 147 7.06 -1.51 -8.31
N LEU A 148 7.81 -1.07 -9.30
CA LEU A 148 7.34 -0.06 -10.26
C LEU A 148 6.24 -0.62 -11.18
N ASN A 149 6.08 -1.93 -11.20
CA ASN A 149 5.09 -2.62 -12.03
C ASN A 149 3.65 -2.43 -11.57
N PHE A 150 3.43 -1.86 -10.35
CA PHE A 150 2.07 -1.63 -9.83
C PHE A 150 1.20 -0.81 -10.79
N LEU A 151 1.79 0.17 -11.48
CA LEU A 151 1.05 1.03 -12.40
C LEU A 151 0.59 0.26 -13.63
N ILE A 152 1.50 -0.51 -14.24
CA ILE A 152 1.22 -1.34 -15.42
C ILE A 152 0.21 -2.43 -15.06
N GLY A 153 0.43 -3.12 -13.93
CA GLY A 153 -0.48 -4.12 -13.40
C GLY A 153 -1.89 -3.58 -13.17
N ASN A 154 -2.00 -2.41 -12.53
CA ASN A 154 -3.30 -1.79 -12.31
C ASN A 154 -4.01 -1.41 -13.61
N ILE A 155 -3.32 -0.88 -14.60
CA ILE A 155 -3.91 -0.49 -15.88
C ILE A 155 -4.45 -1.71 -16.63
N ILE A 156 -3.69 -2.81 -16.64
CA ILE A 156 -4.01 -3.99 -17.45
C ILE A 156 -4.97 -4.92 -16.70
N VAL A 157 -4.70 -5.22 -15.42
CA VAL A 157 -5.39 -6.30 -14.70
C VAL A 157 -6.71 -5.84 -14.07
N ILE A 158 -6.81 -4.60 -13.56
CA ILE A 158 -8.03 -4.11 -12.89
C ILE A 158 -9.29 -4.21 -13.77
N PRO A 159 -9.27 -3.85 -15.07
CA PRO A 159 -10.48 -3.98 -15.89
C PRO A 159 -11.03 -5.41 -15.95
N PHE A 160 -10.15 -6.41 -16.07
CA PHE A 160 -10.55 -7.82 -16.12
C PHE A 160 -11.09 -8.30 -14.77
N ILE A 161 -10.43 -7.92 -13.67
CA ILE A 161 -10.91 -8.25 -12.31
C ILE A 161 -12.27 -7.61 -12.05
N ASN A 162 -12.49 -6.37 -12.48
CA ASN A 162 -13.80 -5.74 -12.34
C ASN A 162 -14.90 -6.51 -13.08
N ILE A 163 -14.62 -7.01 -14.27
CA ILE A 163 -15.55 -7.86 -15.02
C ILE A 163 -15.81 -9.16 -14.26
N LEU A 164 -14.78 -9.83 -13.75
CA LEU A 164 -14.92 -11.06 -12.96
C LEU A 164 -15.75 -10.85 -11.70
N VAL A 165 -15.53 -9.74 -10.99
CA VAL A 165 -16.30 -9.41 -9.77
C VAL A 165 -17.77 -9.19 -10.11
N ILE A 166 -18.08 -8.47 -11.18
CA ILE A 166 -19.47 -8.27 -11.62
C ILE A 166 -20.09 -9.60 -12.01
N MET A 167 -19.44 -10.37 -12.87
CA MET A 167 -19.95 -11.68 -13.31
C MET A 167 -20.11 -12.65 -12.14
N GLY A 168 -19.14 -12.73 -11.23
CA GLY A 168 -19.20 -13.59 -10.05
C GLY A 168 -20.40 -13.29 -9.14
N ASN A 169 -20.71 -12.00 -8.95
CA ASN A 169 -21.89 -11.61 -8.19
C ASN A 169 -23.20 -11.96 -8.94
N PHE A 170 -23.23 -11.86 -10.27
CA PHE A 170 -24.40 -12.26 -11.06
C PHE A 170 -24.60 -13.77 -11.10
N LEU A 171 -23.54 -14.56 -11.04
CA LEU A 171 -23.64 -16.03 -11.03
C LEU A 171 -24.52 -16.56 -9.90
N ILE A 172 -24.52 -15.91 -8.73
CA ILE A 172 -25.37 -16.29 -7.60
C ILE A 172 -26.86 -16.29 -7.99
N PHE A 173 -27.28 -15.31 -8.79
CA PHE A 173 -28.67 -15.19 -9.25
C PHE A 173 -28.99 -16.08 -10.47
N LEU A 174 -27.96 -16.50 -11.21
CA LEU A 174 -28.12 -17.34 -12.41
C LEU A 174 -28.08 -18.84 -12.11
N GLU A 175 -27.75 -19.23 -10.88
CA GLU A 175 -27.67 -20.65 -10.48
C GLU A 175 -28.92 -21.49 -10.85
N PRO A 176 -30.16 -20.97 -10.72
CA PRO A 176 -31.36 -21.74 -11.14
C PRO A 176 -31.39 -22.04 -12.64
N ILE A 177 -30.73 -21.21 -13.49
CA ILE A 177 -30.74 -21.35 -14.95
C ILE A 177 -29.40 -21.95 -15.39
N LYS A 178 -29.27 -23.28 -15.24
CA LYS A 178 -28.01 -24.02 -15.44
C LYS A 178 -27.28 -23.72 -16.76
N VAL A 179 -28.02 -23.51 -17.86
CA VAL A 179 -27.43 -23.25 -19.19
C VAL A 179 -26.67 -21.91 -19.18
N ILE A 180 -27.33 -20.85 -18.70
CA ILE A 180 -26.73 -19.51 -18.64
C ILE A 180 -25.60 -19.48 -17.59
N PHE A 181 -25.82 -20.13 -16.45
CA PHE A 181 -24.85 -20.28 -15.39
C PHE A 181 -23.55 -20.91 -15.90
N ASN A 182 -23.62 -22.07 -16.57
CA ASN A 182 -22.47 -22.76 -17.13
C ASN A 182 -21.77 -21.94 -18.21
N PHE A 183 -22.51 -21.21 -19.05
CA PHE A 183 -21.94 -20.33 -20.06
C PHE A 183 -21.16 -19.17 -19.42
N CYS A 184 -21.72 -18.53 -18.38
CA CYS A 184 -21.02 -17.49 -17.64
C CYS A 184 -19.78 -18.01 -16.91
N LEU A 185 -19.84 -19.21 -16.31
CA LEU A 185 -18.68 -19.86 -15.70
C LEU A 185 -17.56 -20.11 -16.73
N TYR A 186 -17.93 -20.54 -17.92
CA TYR A 186 -16.98 -20.76 -19.01
C TYR A 186 -16.27 -19.45 -19.38
N ILE A 187 -17.00 -18.35 -19.51
CA ILE A 187 -16.41 -17.03 -19.76
C ILE A 187 -15.47 -16.62 -18.62
N CYS A 188 -15.89 -16.76 -17.36
CA CYS A 188 -15.05 -16.45 -16.20
C CYS A 188 -13.74 -17.26 -16.21
N HIS A 189 -13.82 -18.57 -16.55
CA HIS A 189 -12.65 -19.42 -16.67
C HIS A 189 -11.63 -18.87 -17.69
N TYR A 190 -12.09 -18.47 -18.87
CA TYR A 190 -11.20 -17.91 -19.89
C TYR A 190 -10.61 -16.56 -19.49
N ILE A 191 -11.39 -15.70 -18.82
CA ILE A 191 -10.88 -14.43 -18.32
C ILE A 191 -9.77 -14.68 -17.29
N ILE A 192 -9.96 -15.63 -16.35
CA ILE A 192 -8.94 -15.98 -15.35
C ILE A 192 -7.68 -16.49 -16.07
N LYS A 193 -7.82 -17.46 -16.99
CA LYS A 193 -6.70 -17.98 -17.76
C LYS A 193 -5.95 -16.87 -18.54
N TYR A 194 -6.68 -15.92 -19.09
CA TYR A 194 -6.09 -14.78 -19.78
C TYR A 194 -5.34 -13.85 -18.84
N ILE A 195 -5.88 -13.61 -17.64
CA ILE A 195 -5.18 -12.85 -16.58
C ILE A 195 -3.88 -13.56 -16.20
N ASP A 196 -3.90 -14.87 -16.00
CA ASP A 196 -2.69 -15.64 -15.65
C ASP A 196 -1.61 -15.53 -16.73
N ILE A 197 -1.98 -15.62 -18.01
CA ILE A 197 -1.05 -15.44 -19.13
C ILE A 197 -0.48 -14.01 -19.14
N ILE A 198 -1.32 -13.00 -18.92
CA ILE A 198 -0.87 -11.61 -18.84
C ILE A 198 0.08 -11.42 -17.66
N MET A 199 -0.24 -11.96 -16.51
CA MET A 199 0.58 -11.88 -15.30
C MET A 199 1.95 -12.53 -15.52
N TYR A 200 1.99 -13.70 -16.13
CA TYR A 200 3.24 -14.38 -16.48
C TYR A 200 4.10 -13.55 -17.44
N LYS A 201 3.50 -12.99 -18.50
CA LYS A 201 4.20 -12.12 -19.44
C LYS A 201 4.67 -10.82 -18.80
N LEU A 202 3.86 -10.22 -17.95
CA LEU A 202 4.24 -9.01 -17.22
C LEU A 202 5.38 -9.29 -16.24
N ASP A 203 5.41 -10.46 -15.63
CA ASP A 203 6.50 -10.85 -14.73
C ASP A 203 7.82 -11.01 -15.50
N ALA A 204 7.79 -11.57 -16.70
CA ALA A 204 8.96 -11.70 -17.56
C ALA A 204 9.54 -10.35 -18.06
N ILE A 205 8.70 -9.31 -18.18
CA ILE A 205 9.10 -7.96 -18.63
C ILE A 205 9.22 -7.01 -17.43
N SER A 206 8.94 -7.49 -16.23
CA SER A 206 8.84 -6.66 -15.03
C SER A 206 10.17 -6.02 -14.67
N PHE A 207 10.10 -4.76 -14.22
CA PHE A 207 11.23 -4.13 -13.57
C PHE A 207 11.53 -4.85 -12.27
N GLU A 208 12.80 -5.06 -11.98
CA GLU A 208 13.23 -5.60 -10.69
C GLU A 208 12.70 -4.76 -9.54
N LEU A 209 12.52 -5.39 -8.37
CA LEU A 209 12.16 -4.69 -7.16
C LEU A 209 13.25 -3.67 -6.82
N VAL A 210 12.84 -2.42 -6.65
CA VAL A 210 13.76 -1.37 -6.22
C VAL A 210 13.76 -1.34 -4.70
N TYR A 211 14.93 -1.59 -4.13
CA TYR A 211 15.13 -1.58 -2.68
C TYR A 211 15.58 -0.19 -2.23
N PHE A 212 14.99 0.26 -1.13
CA PHE A 212 15.29 1.58 -0.57
C PHE A 212 15.64 1.47 0.91
N HIS A 213 16.56 2.32 1.34
CA HIS A 213 16.81 2.50 2.76
C HIS A 213 15.64 3.30 3.40
N TYR A 214 15.25 2.94 4.63
CA TYR A 214 14.13 3.58 5.36
C TYR A 214 14.27 5.11 5.49
N SER A 215 15.47 5.65 5.43
CA SER A 215 15.74 7.10 5.48
C SER A 215 15.01 7.88 4.39
N ILE A 216 14.81 7.27 3.23
CA ILE A 216 14.09 7.90 2.10
C ILE A 216 12.63 8.14 2.47
N ALA A 217 12.01 7.26 3.27
CA ALA A 217 10.65 7.45 3.76
C ALA A 217 10.54 8.71 4.63
N TYR A 218 11.48 8.92 5.56
CA TYR A 218 11.49 10.13 6.39
C TYR A 218 11.67 11.40 5.57
N PHE A 219 12.60 11.36 4.60
CA PHE A 219 12.80 12.50 3.71
C PHE A 219 11.54 12.80 2.89
N TYR A 220 10.87 11.79 2.36
CA TYR A 220 9.64 11.94 1.61
C TYR A 220 8.49 12.50 2.48
N ILE A 221 8.32 12.01 3.70
CA ILE A 221 7.35 12.55 4.67
C ILE A 221 7.63 14.02 4.92
N GLY A 222 8.91 14.38 5.10
CA GLY A 222 9.32 15.76 5.26
C GLY A 222 8.97 16.66 4.09
N LEU A 223 9.14 16.17 2.86
CA LEU A 223 8.71 16.88 1.66
C LEU A 223 7.20 17.11 1.62
N LEU A 224 6.40 16.11 1.99
CA LEU A 224 4.95 16.24 2.05
C LEU A 224 4.50 17.28 3.08
N ILE A 225 5.09 17.24 4.27
CA ILE A 225 4.81 18.21 5.35
C ILE A 225 5.21 19.63 4.91
N SER A 226 6.41 19.78 4.36
CA SER A 226 6.91 21.04 3.84
C SER A 226 5.99 21.63 2.78
N TYR A 227 5.57 20.81 1.80
CA TYR A 227 4.64 21.22 0.76
C TYR A 227 3.29 21.67 1.32
N TYR A 228 2.76 20.96 2.31
CA TYR A 228 1.48 21.29 2.94
C TYR A 228 1.53 22.65 3.64
N PHE A 229 2.53 22.90 4.49
CA PHE A 229 2.66 24.13 5.24
C PHE A 229 3.07 25.31 4.37
N TYR A 230 3.96 25.11 3.38
CA TYR A 230 4.30 26.12 2.40
C TYR A 230 3.07 26.64 1.65
N LYS A 231 2.16 25.76 1.28
CA LYS A 231 0.90 26.13 0.63
C LYS A 231 -0.06 26.88 1.55
N ARG A 232 0.12 26.78 2.86
CA ARG A 232 -0.59 27.53 3.90
C ARG A 232 0.08 28.85 4.28
N GLU A 233 0.99 29.36 3.42
CA GLU A 233 1.75 30.59 3.59
C GLU A 233 2.82 30.59 4.68
N PHE A 234 3.06 29.45 5.33
CA PHE A 234 4.18 29.30 6.27
C PHE A 234 5.49 29.06 5.52
N LYS A 235 6.09 30.13 4.95
CA LYS A 235 7.29 30.08 4.08
C LYS A 235 8.50 29.42 4.74
N VAL A 236 8.61 29.48 6.07
CA VAL A 236 9.71 28.87 6.83
C VAL A 236 9.80 27.35 6.62
N PHE A 237 8.68 26.67 6.34
CA PHE A 237 8.67 25.23 6.11
C PHE A 237 9.38 24.79 4.80
N ILE A 238 9.81 25.71 3.95
CA ILE A 238 10.64 25.38 2.78
C ILE A 238 11.99 24.79 3.20
N TYR A 239 12.50 25.15 4.39
CA TYR A 239 13.75 24.63 4.96
C TYR A 239 13.59 23.30 5.71
N TYR A 240 12.36 22.83 5.92
CA TYR A 240 12.08 21.60 6.67
C TYR A 240 12.72 20.35 6.05
N PRO A 241 12.74 20.15 4.73
CA PRO A 241 13.46 19.03 4.11
C PRO A 241 14.96 19.04 4.39
N LEU A 242 15.58 20.24 4.51
CA LEU A 242 16.99 20.35 4.88
C LEU A 242 17.23 19.86 6.32
N VAL A 243 16.36 20.25 7.25
CA VAL A 243 16.44 19.79 8.64
C VAL A 243 16.33 18.27 8.73
N ILE A 244 15.38 17.68 7.98
CA ILE A 244 15.24 16.22 7.92
C ILE A 244 16.46 15.56 7.29
N PHE A 245 17.00 16.16 6.23
CA PHE A 245 18.23 15.65 5.60
C PHE A 245 19.40 15.62 6.59
N ILE A 246 19.58 16.69 7.36
CA ILE A 246 20.61 16.76 8.42
C ILE A 246 20.34 15.69 9.49
N TYR A 247 19.10 15.56 9.95
CA TYR A 247 18.72 14.55 10.94
C TYR A 247 18.99 13.11 10.44
N VAL A 248 18.60 12.80 9.22
CA VAL A 248 18.85 11.50 8.60
C VAL A 248 20.36 11.25 8.45
N SER A 249 21.12 12.27 8.05
CA SER A 249 22.59 12.17 7.94
C SER A 249 23.22 11.87 9.30
N LEU A 250 22.76 12.52 10.36
CA LEU A 250 23.20 12.24 11.74
C LEU A 250 22.80 10.83 12.20
N LEU A 251 21.68 10.31 11.75
CA LEU A 251 21.28 8.94 12.05
C LEU A 251 22.17 7.91 11.35
N ILE A 252 22.58 8.16 10.11
CA ILE A 252 23.44 7.27 9.32
C ILE A 252 24.87 7.33 9.86
N TYR A 253 25.40 8.54 10.10
CA TYR A 253 26.76 8.77 10.62
C TYR A 253 26.84 8.84 12.14
N SER A 254 25.94 8.11 12.83
CA SER A 254 25.92 8.08 14.30
C SER A 254 27.31 7.73 14.88
N PRO A 255 27.80 8.50 15.87
CA PRO A 255 29.03 8.17 16.57
C PRO A 255 28.89 6.98 17.52
N LEU A 256 27.67 6.54 17.78
CA LEU A 256 27.37 5.36 18.60
C LEU A 256 27.12 4.15 17.69
N PRO A 257 27.66 2.97 18.03
CA PRO A 257 27.36 1.75 17.30
C PRO A 257 25.90 1.38 17.47
N LYS A 258 25.25 0.99 16.39
CA LYS A 258 23.86 0.52 16.39
C LYS A 258 23.82 -0.90 15.90
N ILE A 259 23.18 -1.78 16.67
CA ILE A 259 22.96 -3.19 16.32
C ILE A 259 21.48 -3.35 16.07
N ARG A 260 21.12 -3.92 14.90
CA ARG A 260 19.75 -4.24 14.53
C ARG A 260 19.66 -5.69 14.10
N TYR A 261 18.67 -6.38 14.63
CA TYR A 261 18.38 -7.75 14.25
C TYR A 261 17.31 -7.77 13.15
N TYR A 262 17.54 -8.55 12.12
CA TYR A 262 16.57 -8.85 11.07
C TYR A 262 16.02 -10.25 11.25
N TYR A 263 14.71 -10.42 11.13
CA TYR A 263 14.00 -11.69 11.34
C TYR A 263 14.50 -12.85 10.46
N ASP A 264 15.17 -12.54 9.36
CA ASP A 264 15.77 -13.54 8.47
C ASP A 264 17.05 -14.18 9.04
N GLY A 265 17.47 -13.82 10.26
CA GLY A 265 18.68 -14.33 10.90
C GLY A 265 19.94 -13.57 10.47
N ALA A 266 19.87 -12.27 10.36
CA ALA A 266 20.99 -11.40 10.12
C ALA A 266 21.07 -10.27 11.16
N LEU A 267 22.29 -9.92 11.57
CA LEU A 267 22.59 -8.76 12.40
C LEU A 267 23.20 -7.66 11.53
N LEU A 268 22.64 -6.49 11.57
CA LEU A 268 23.23 -5.29 10.98
C LEU A 268 23.92 -4.47 12.06
N ILE A 269 25.20 -4.23 11.87
CA ILE A 269 26.00 -3.39 12.74
C ILE A 269 26.39 -2.13 11.97
N SER A 270 25.97 -0.98 12.48
CA SER A 270 26.19 0.33 11.85
C SER A 270 27.03 1.21 12.76
N TYR A 271 28.13 1.75 12.26
CA TYR A 271 29.01 2.69 12.97
C TYR A 271 29.64 3.67 12.01
N LYS A 272 29.45 4.97 12.24
CA LYS A 272 30.02 6.08 11.43
C LYS A 272 29.85 5.93 9.92
N GLY A 273 28.70 5.43 9.47
CA GLY A 273 28.40 5.21 8.04
C GLY A 273 28.90 3.87 7.48
N GLU A 274 29.69 3.10 8.23
CA GLU A 274 30.01 1.72 7.87
C GLU A 274 28.89 0.80 8.34
N ASN A 275 28.40 -0.05 7.43
CA ASN A 275 27.36 -1.02 7.69
C ASN A 275 27.90 -2.43 7.38
N ILE A 276 27.89 -3.27 8.38
CA ILE A 276 28.34 -4.66 8.27
C ILE A 276 27.15 -5.58 8.57
N ILE A 277 26.89 -6.52 7.69
CA ILE A 277 25.88 -7.56 7.90
C ILE A 277 26.61 -8.81 8.40
N VAL A 278 26.16 -9.32 9.53
CA VAL A 278 26.60 -10.61 10.07
C VAL A 278 25.48 -11.61 9.84
N GLN A 279 25.74 -12.61 9.02
CA GLN A 279 24.78 -13.64 8.71
C GLN A 279 24.85 -14.74 9.76
N THR A 280 23.72 -15.01 10.43
CA THR A 280 23.60 -16.05 11.45
C THR A 280 22.81 -17.27 10.96
N SER A 281 22.12 -17.17 9.80
CA SER A 281 21.39 -18.28 9.19
C SER A 281 21.58 -18.34 7.67
N GLU A 282 21.48 -19.55 7.08
CA GLU A 282 21.61 -19.75 5.63
C GLU A 282 20.41 -19.23 4.81
N LYS A 283 19.30 -18.89 5.44
CA LYS A 283 18.05 -18.46 4.77
C LYS A 283 18.04 -17.00 4.36
N VAL A 284 19.11 -16.26 4.59
CA VAL A 284 19.18 -14.81 4.37
C VAL A 284 19.40 -14.48 2.91
N ASN A 285 18.54 -13.66 2.33
CA ASN A 285 18.77 -13.10 1.00
C ASN A 285 19.79 -11.96 1.08
N GLU A 286 21.06 -12.30 0.83
CA GLU A 286 22.22 -11.41 0.97
C GLU A 286 22.10 -10.16 0.07
N GLU A 287 21.62 -10.30 -1.18
CA GLU A 287 21.45 -9.18 -2.10
C GLU A 287 20.38 -8.18 -1.62
N LYS A 288 19.25 -8.70 -1.15
CA LYS A 288 18.17 -7.87 -0.60
C LYS A 288 18.67 -7.05 0.57
N LEU A 289 19.33 -7.69 1.54
CA LEU A 289 19.86 -7.02 2.72
C LEU A 289 20.95 -6.00 2.38
N LYS A 290 21.86 -6.32 1.47
CA LYS A 290 22.88 -5.36 0.99
C LYS A 290 22.26 -4.07 0.45
N LYS A 291 21.25 -4.21 -0.44
CA LYS A 291 20.56 -3.08 -1.06
C LYS A 291 19.77 -2.24 -0.05
N ILE A 292 19.09 -2.90 0.92
CA ILE A 292 18.30 -2.22 1.96
C ILE A 292 19.17 -1.46 2.96
N THR A 293 20.29 -2.06 3.38
CA THR A 293 21.11 -1.53 4.47
C THR A 293 22.28 -0.68 4.00
N ILE A 294 22.50 -0.59 2.67
CA ILE A 294 23.67 0.07 2.08
C ILE A 294 24.95 -0.49 2.71
N SER A 295 25.03 -1.81 2.86
CA SER A 295 26.15 -2.44 3.55
C SER A 295 27.31 -2.71 2.61
N ASN A 296 28.52 -2.44 3.12
CA ASN A 296 29.76 -2.62 2.37
C ASN A 296 30.32 -4.04 2.50
N LYS A 297 30.00 -4.75 3.58
CA LYS A 297 30.56 -6.08 3.87
C LYS A 297 29.49 -7.02 4.42
N ILE A 298 29.54 -8.28 4.00
CA ILE A 298 28.81 -9.39 4.60
C ILE A 298 29.83 -10.32 5.24
N VAL A 299 29.60 -10.67 6.48
CA VAL A 299 30.48 -11.55 7.27
C VAL A 299 29.66 -12.77 7.68
N LYS A 300 30.15 -13.94 7.34
CA LYS A 300 29.51 -15.23 7.72
C LYS A 300 30.16 -15.71 9.00
N ASP A 301 29.41 -15.71 10.07
CA ASP A 301 29.67 -16.33 11.38
C ASP A 301 31.13 -16.28 11.87
N LEU A 302 31.69 -15.08 11.96
CA LEU A 302 33.06 -14.89 12.48
C LEU A 302 33.02 -14.67 13.99
N ASN A 303 33.98 -15.29 14.69
CA ASN A 303 34.17 -15.12 16.15
C ASN A 303 34.62 -13.69 16.53
N LYS A 304 35.07 -12.90 15.55
CA LYS A 304 35.55 -11.52 15.74
C LYS A 304 35.26 -10.66 14.56
N ILE A 305 34.62 -9.53 14.79
CA ILE A 305 34.24 -8.56 13.74
C ILE A 305 34.85 -7.22 14.11
N ASN A 306 35.68 -6.68 13.19
CA ASN A 306 36.22 -5.33 13.31
C ASN A 306 35.35 -4.34 12.57
N ILE A 307 34.90 -3.29 13.25
CA ILE A 307 34.11 -2.21 12.70
C ILE A 307 34.89 -0.91 12.82
N GLY A 308 35.40 -0.41 11.68
CA GLY A 308 36.34 0.69 11.71
C GLY A 308 37.62 0.34 12.49
N ASN A 309 38.39 1.35 12.84
CA ASN A 309 39.66 1.12 13.53
C ASN A 309 39.57 0.99 15.07
N LYS A 310 38.38 1.04 15.67
CA LYS A 310 38.23 1.18 17.13
C LYS A 310 37.21 0.26 17.79
N ILE A 311 36.38 -0.45 17.06
CA ILE A 311 35.34 -1.30 17.65
C ILE A 311 35.56 -2.74 17.21
N MET A 312 35.66 -3.63 18.18
CA MET A 312 35.72 -5.06 17.98
C MET A 312 34.53 -5.71 18.67
N LEU A 313 33.78 -6.54 17.95
CA LEU A 313 32.73 -7.37 18.49
C LEU A 313 33.23 -8.82 18.56
N TYR A 314 33.03 -9.45 19.70
CA TYR A 314 33.37 -10.85 19.92
C TYR A 314 32.09 -11.65 20.03
N LYS A 315 32.09 -12.85 19.44
CA LYS A 315 31.06 -13.84 19.68
C LYS A 315 31.44 -14.68 20.90
N GLU A 316 30.65 -14.61 21.97
CA GLU A 316 30.77 -15.45 23.12
C GLU A 316 29.58 -16.40 23.19
N LYS A 317 29.82 -17.70 22.98
CA LYS A 317 28.80 -18.74 22.76
C LYS A 317 27.90 -18.36 21.58
N ASP A 318 26.64 -17.99 21.83
CA ASP A 318 25.67 -17.60 20.79
C ASP A 318 25.36 -16.10 20.78
N ASN A 319 26.07 -15.30 21.57
CA ASN A 319 25.86 -13.84 21.65
C ASN A 319 27.07 -13.05 21.15
N TYR A 320 26.84 -11.89 20.56
CA TYR A 320 27.88 -10.90 20.24
C TYR A 320 27.96 -9.85 21.33
N ILE A 321 29.16 -9.64 21.87
CA ILE A 321 29.48 -8.66 22.90
C ILE A 321 30.44 -7.60 22.32
#